data_613721095463cc6722eb40b420ce1ca4
#
_entry.id   613721095463cc6722eb40b420ce1ca4
#
_cell.length_a   1.000
_cell.length_b   1.000
_cell.length_c   1.000
_cell.angle_alpha   90.00
_cell.angle_beta   90.00
_cell.angle_gamma   90.00
#
_symmetry.space_group_name_H-M   'P 1'
#
loop_
_entity.id
_entity.type
_entity.pdbx_description
1 polymer ?
#
loop_
_entity_poly.entity_id
_entity_poly.type
_entity_poly.pdbx_seq_one_letter_code
_entity_poly.pdbx_strand_id
1 'polypeptide(L)'
;CLVGSEMCIRDRMNSTEWVFRDERLSDNLYNGYGGDDIKTISNGQATSSTGLFDKVWGEIYGGIKTTHTLLANIDRVEMDENLKNRMKAEARFIRAFLYFQLTNWYGDVPFFTQDIDEQTARTIGRTKQATIVEWIHQELEEIAEILPTKERYARADRGRITCGAAVAFNARVALNFNDWERVKKYTEKLIDKADYGRYSLHSNYQEIFYK
;
A
#
# COMPACT_ATOMS: atom_id res chain seq x y z
N CYS A 1 11.89 6.53 17.85
CA CYS A 1 12.47 5.83 16.70
C CYS A 1 11.48 5.82 15.54
N LEU A 2 11.44 6.92 14.74
CA LEU A 2 10.51 7.06 13.61
C LEU A 2 10.82 6.08 12.46
N VAL A 3 12.12 5.77 12.25
CA VAL A 3 12.59 4.84 11.21
C VAL A 3 12.20 3.38 11.51
N GLY A 4 12.07 3.00 12.79
CA GLY A 4 11.63 1.67 13.19
C GLY A 4 10.14 1.40 12.94
N SER A 5 9.30 2.45 12.88
CA SER A 5 7.86 2.28 12.65
C SER A 5 7.50 2.00 11.19
N GLU A 6 8.24 2.56 10.22
CA GLU A 6 8.06 2.23 8.80
C GLU A 6 8.46 0.78 8.50
N MET A 7 9.57 0.31 9.08
CA MET A 7 9.96 -1.10 9.00
C MET A 7 8.90 -2.01 9.65
N CYS A 8 8.35 -1.64 10.81
CA CYS A 8 7.32 -2.44 11.48
C CYS A 8 6.02 -2.57 10.68
N ILE A 9 5.60 -1.52 9.96
CA ILE A 9 4.41 -1.60 9.09
C ILE A 9 4.71 -2.53 7.90
N ARG A 10 5.85 -2.35 7.25
CA ARG A 10 6.27 -3.17 6.12
C ARG A 10 6.49 -4.62 6.52
N ASP A 11 7.12 -4.88 7.66
CA ASP A 11 7.40 -6.23 8.16
C ASP A 11 6.13 -6.95 8.60
N ARG A 12 5.14 -6.25 9.14
CA ARG A 12 3.84 -6.84 9.47
C ARG A 12 3.01 -7.16 8.22
N MET A 13 2.91 -6.23 7.28
CA MET A 13 2.04 -6.39 6.09
C MET A 13 2.67 -7.24 4.98
N ASN A 14 3.99 -7.38 4.94
CA ASN A 14 4.72 -8.27 4.04
C ASN A 14 5.40 -9.41 4.80
N SER A 15 4.95 -9.72 6.01
CA SER A 15 5.39 -10.93 6.69
C SER A 15 4.96 -12.15 5.88
N THR A 16 5.74 -13.22 6.01
CA THR A 16 5.42 -14.51 5.40
C THR A 16 3.99 -14.94 5.72
N GLU A 17 3.48 -14.59 6.91
CA GLU A 17 2.11 -14.87 7.35
C GLU A 17 1.07 -14.17 6.45
N TRP A 18 1.29 -12.91 6.05
CA TRP A 18 0.36 -12.18 5.19
C TRP A 18 0.34 -12.74 3.77
N VAL A 19 1.51 -13.03 3.20
CA VAL A 19 1.62 -13.62 1.86
C VAL A 19 0.91 -15.00 1.84
N PHE A 20 1.20 -15.86 2.81
CA PHE A 20 0.54 -17.16 2.91
C PHE A 20 -0.96 -17.04 3.17
N ARG A 21 -1.39 -16.04 3.92
CA ARG A 21 -2.81 -15.79 4.16
C ARG A 21 -3.53 -15.45 2.84
N ASP A 22 -2.99 -14.51 2.07
CA ASP A 22 -3.60 -14.07 0.83
C ASP A 22 -3.65 -15.21 -0.21
N GLU A 23 -2.59 -16.01 -0.30
CA GLU A 23 -2.58 -17.22 -1.14
C GLU A 23 -3.59 -18.28 -0.69
N ARG A 24 -3.82 -18.42 0.62
CA ARG A 24 -4.83 -19.35 1.19
C ARG A 24 -6.28 -18.84 1.02
N LEU A 25 -6.47 -17.55 0.75
CA LEU A 25 -7.77 -16.95 0.41
C LEU A 25 -8.07 -17.04 -1.09
N SER A 26 -7.10 -17.43 -1.89
CA SER A 26 -7.21 -17.66 -3.34
C SER A 26 -7.32 -19.15 -3.65
N ASP A 27 -7.40 -19.48 -4.93
CA ASP A 27 -7.38 -20.86 -5.46
C ASP A 27 -5.96 -21.45 -5.57
N ASN A 28 -4.93 -20.67 -5.27
CA ASN A 28 -3.53 -21.08 -5.39
C ASN A 28 -3.07 -21.99 -4.25
N LEU A 29 -3.65 -21.86 -3.04
CA LEU A 29 -3.20 -22.61 -1.88
C LEU A 29 -4.37 -23.10 -1.03
N TYR A 30 -4.45 -24.43 -0.84
CA TYR A 30 -5.42 -25.04 0.05
C TYR A 30 -4.87 -25.23 1.47
N ASN A 31 -5.64 -24.81 2.48
CA ASN A 31 -5.34 -25.09 3.87
C ASN A 31 -5.91 -26.42 4.31
N GLY A 32 -5.07 -27.44 4.42
CA GLY A 32 -5.47 -28.80 4.85
C GLY A 32 -5.77 -28.95 6.36
N TYR A 33 -5.38 -27.98 7.18
CA TYR A 33 -5.58 -27.98 8.63
C TYR A 33 -6.73 -27.08 9.03
N GLY A 34 -7.60 -27.65 9.84
CA GLY A 34 -8.84 -27.29 10.49
C GLY A 34 -9.26 -25.84 10.60
N GLY A 35 -10.34 -25.52 11.00
CA GLY A 35 -11.18 -24.55 11.65
C GLY A 35 -10.65 -23.09 11.84
N ASP A 36 -9.75 -22.55 11.02
CA ASP A 36 -9.39 -21.15 11.10
C ASP A 36 -10.31 -20.25 10.23
N ASP A 37 -10.30 -18.96 10.50
CA ASP A 37 -11.08 -17.96 9.78
C ASP A 37 -10.84 -17.97 8.27
N ILE A 38 -9.63 -18.32 7.83
CA ILE A 38 -9.26 -18.39 6.42
C ILE A 38 -10.05 -19.48 5.72
N LYS A 39 -10.15 -20.67 6.34
CA LYS A 39 -10.95 -21.78 5.80
C LYS A 39 -12.43 -21.41 5.75
N THR A 40 -12.92 -20.72 6.78
CA THR A 40 -14.29 -20.25 6.85
C THR A 40 -14.60 -19.28 5.70
N ILE A 41 -13.67 -18.36 5.39
CA ILE A 41 -13.79 -17.42 4.28
C ILE A 41 -13.70 -18.15 2.93
N SER A 42 -12.69 -18.99 2.72
CA SER A 42 -12.50 -19.68 1.44
C SER A 42 -13.61 -20.67 1.10
N ASN A 43 -14.32 -21.19 2.11
CA ASN A 43 -15.49 -22.03 1.93
C ASN A 43 -16.82 -21.25 1.78
N GLY A 44 -16.78 -19.92 1.76
CA GLY A 44 -17.99 -19.09 1.66
C GLY A 44 -18.87 -19.07 2.91
N GLN A 45 -18.34 -19.49 4.06
CA GLN A 45 -19.05 -19.54 5.35
C GLN A 45 -18.75 -18.34 6.26
N ALA A 46 -18.07 -17.30 5.74
CA ALA A 46 -17.74 -16.11 6.49
C ALA A 46 -18.98 -15.34 6.93
N THR A 47 -18.94 -14.83 8.14
CA THR A 47 -19.96 -13.95 8.71
C THR A 47 -19.33 -12.63 9.14
N SER A 48 -20.13 -11.62 9.48
CA SER A 48 -19.63 -10.35 10.01
C SER A 48 -18.84 -10.50 11.32
N SER A 49 -18.95 -11.64 12.00
CA SER A 49 -18.23 -11.96 13.24
C SER A 49 -16.96 -12.79 13.02
N THR A 50 -16.57 -13.05 11.77
CA THR A 50 -15.30 -13.74 11.46
C THR A 50 -14.13 -12.87 11.90
N GLY A 51 -13.32 -13.37 12.85
CA GLY A 51 -12.30 -12.58 13.55
C GLY A 51 -11.20 -12.02 12.65
N LEU A 52 -10.93 -12.65 11.50
CA LEU A 52 -9.97 -12.13 10.53
C LEU A 52 -10.35 -10.73 10.01
N PHE A 53 -11.63 -10.43 9.84
CA PHE A 53 -12.05 -9.11 9.39
C PHE A 53 -11.73 -8.02 10.41
N ASP A 54 -11.97 -8.27 11.71
CA ASP A 54 -11.61 -7.34 12.76
C ASP A 54 -10.09 -7.16 12.86
N LYS A 55 -9.33 -8.25 12.78
CA LYS A 55 -7.86 -8.23 12.80
C LYS A 55 -7.30 -7.37 11.66
N VAL A 56 -7.74 -7.62 10.41
CA VAL A 56 -7.26 -6.86 9.23
C VAL A 56 -7.62 -5.39 9.34
N TRP A 57 -8.82 -5.07 9.77
CA TRP A 57 -9.27 -3.69 10.02
C TRP A 57 -8.36 -2.96 11.01
N GLY A 58 -8.15 -3.55 12.18
CA GLY A 58 -7.31 -2.97 13.23
C GLY A 58 -5.86 -2.78 12.81
N GLU A 59 -5.28 -3.75 12.11
CA GLU A 59 -3.89 -3.68 11.63
C GLU A 59 -3.72 -2.56 10.59
N ILE A 60 -4.65 -2.42 9.64
CA ILE A 60 -4.56 -1.39 8.59
C ILE A 60 -4.74 0.01 9.19
N TYR A 61 -5.74 0.23 10.04
CA TYR A 61 -5.91 1.54 10.70
C TYR A 61 -4.78 1.88 11.66
N GLY A 62 -4.19 0.88 12.34
CA GLY A 62 -2.96 1.06 13.12
C GLY A 62 -1.79 1.55 12.27
N GLY A 63 -1.65 1.00 11.06
CA GLY A 63 -0.68 1.46 10.07
C GLY A 63 -0.95 2.90 9.61
N ILE A 64 -2.19 3.24 9.27
CA ILE A 64 -2.60 4.60 8.89
C ILE A 64 -2.27 5.61 10.01
N LYS A 65 -2.61 5.28 11.26
CA LYS A 65 -2.27 6.12 12.42
C LYS A 65 -0.77 6.37 12.52
N THR A 66 0.05 5.34 12.30
CA THR A 66 1.52 5.49 12.33
C THR A 66 2.02 6.44 11.24
N THR A 67 1.45 6.38 10.03
CA THR A 67 1.81 7.34 8.96
C THR A 67 1.41 8.76 9.32
N HIS A 68 0.26 8.97 9.93
CA HIS A 68 -0.17 10.30 10.40
C HIS A 68 0.74 10.85 11.49
N THR A 69 1.11 10.00 12.47
CA THR A 69 2.06 10.39 13.52
C THR A 69 3.41 10.82 12.94
N LEU A 70 3.93 10.11 11.93
CA LEU A 70 5.15 10.51 11.25
C LEU A 70 4.97 11.86 10.55
N LEU A 71 3.94 12.01 9.72
CA LEU A 71 3.69 13.23 8.95
C LEU A 71 3.48 14.46 9.83
N ALA A 72 2.85 14.31 10.99
CA ALA A 72 2.62 15.39 11.95
C ALA A 72 3.87 15.84 12.70
N ASN A 73 4.88 14.96 12.83
CA ASN A 73 6.06 15.24 13.68
C ASN A 73 7.37 15.42 12.90
N ILE A 74 7.46 14.97 11.66
CA ILE A 74 8.72 14.96 10.91
C ILE A 74 9.31 16.35 10.70
N ASP A 75 8.48 17.39 10.64
CA ASP A 75 8.93 18.77 10.46
C ASP A 75 9.67 19.33 11.69
N ARG A 76 9.50 18.71 12.85
CA ARG A 76 10.21 19.06 14.10
C ARG A 76 11.62 18.49 14.17
N VAL A 77 11.96 17.58 13.25
CA VAL A 77 13.26 16.92 13.24
C VAL A 77 14.23 17.71 12.37
N GLU A 78 15.37 18.07 12.93
CA GLU A 78 16.47 18.68 12.17
C GLU A 78 17.16 17.61 11.32
N MET A 79 16.98 17.67 10.01
CA MET A 79 17.59 16.77 9.04
C MET A 79 17.64 17.42 7.66
N ASP A 80 18.34 16.79 6.72
CA ASP A 80 18.35 17.22 5.32
C ASP A 80 16.93 17.29 4.74
N GLU A 81 16.60 18.39 4.08
CA GLU A 81 15.23 18.63 3.56
C GLU A 81 14.85 17.65 2.43
N ASN A 82 15.81 17.20 1.61
CA ASN A 82 15.53 16.22 0.56
C ASN A 82 15.19 14.86 1.20
N LEU A 83 15.94 14.50 2.24
CA LEU A 83 15.65 13.28 3.01
C LEU A 83 14.28 13.37 3.69
N LYS A 84 13.96 14.52 4.31
CA LYS A 84 12.66 14.77 4.95
C LYS A 84 11.51 14.64 3.96
N ASN A 85 11.62 15.27 2.80
CA ASN A 85 10.61 15.22 1.74
C ASN A 85 10.43 13.80 1.18
N ARG A 86 11.54 13.07 1.02
CA ARG A 86 11.50 11.65 0.63
C ARG A 86 10.74 10.81 1.66
N MET A 87 11.05 10.96 2.95
CA MET A 87 10.38 10.22 4.03
C MET A 87 8.89 10.54 4.11
N LYS A 88 8.51 11.81 3.91
CA LYS A 88 7.09 12.20 3.80
C LYS A 88 6.40 11.50 2.62
N ALA A 89 7.05 11.46 1.45
CA ALA A 89 6.50 10.81 0.27
C ALA A 89 6.38 9.28 0.46
N GLU A 90 7.37 8.64 1.09
CA GLU A 90 7.31 7.22 1.46
C GLU A 90 6.14 6.93 2.42
N ALA A 91 5.93 7.76 3.44
CA ALA A 91 4.81 7.61 4.37
C ALA A 91 3.44 7.82 3.69
N ARG A 92 3.34 8.80 2.78
CA ARG A 92 2.14 9.03 1.98
C ARG A 92 1.85 7.85 1.06
N PHE A 93 2.86 7.23 0.44
CA PHE A 93 2.70 6.02 -0.35
C PHE A 93 2.13 4.87 0.50
N ILE A 94 2.70 4.62 1.68
CA ILE A 94 2.23 3.57 2.60
C ILE A 94 0.77 3.84 2.98
N ARG A 95 0.41 5.08 3.28
CA ARG A 95 -0.97 5.46 3.61
C ARG A 95 -1.92 5.18 2.45
N ALA A 96 -1.56 5.55 1.23
CA ALA A 96 -2.35 5.28 0.03
C ALA A 96 -2.52 3.76 -0.20
N PHE A 97 -1.45 2.98 -0.01
CA PHE A 97 -1.48 1.52 -0.08
C PHE A 97 -2.43 0.92 0.97
N LEU A 98 -2.39 1.42 2.20
CA LEU A 98 -3.25 0.96 3.29
C LEU A 98 -4.73 1.26 3.01
N TYR A 99 -5.06 2.44 2.52
CA TYR A 99 -6.42 2.77 2.10
C TYR A 99 -6.90 1.94 0.91
N PHE A 100 -6.02 1.63 -0.04
CA PHE A 100 -6.35 0.70 -1.11
C PHE A 100 -6.72 -0.67 -0.56
N GLN A 101 -5.96 -1.21 0.38
CA GLN A 101 -6.28 -2.48 1.04
C GLN A 101 -7.63 -2.41 1.77
N LEU A 102 -7.89 -1.34 2.54
CA LEU A 102 -9.17 -1.15 3.22
C LEU A 102 -10.35 -1.16 2.25
N THR A 103 -10.25 -0.39 1.15
CA THR A 103 -11.34 -0.30 0.19
C THR A 103 -11.59 -1.61 -0.55
N ASN A 104 -10.55 -2.43 -0.77
CA ASN A 104 -10.70 -3.75 -1.37
C ASN A 104 -11.40 -4.74 -0.44
N TRP A 105 -11.12 -4.68 0.87
CA TRP A 105 -11.73 -5.59 1.84
C TRP A 105 -13.14 -5.17 2.27
N TYR A 106 -13.38 -3.85 2.42
CA TYR A 106 -14.57 -3.35 3.12
C TYR A 106 -15.43 -2.38 2.30
N GLY A 107 -15.00 -1.98 1.11
CA GLY A 107 -15.70 -0.99 0.29
C GLY A 107 -15.65 0.41 0.89
N ASP A 108 -16.81 0.97 1.24
CA ASP A 108 -16.91 2.27 1.91
C ASP A 108 -16.36 2.19 3.34
N VAL A 109 -15.40 3.06 3.71
CA VAL A 109 -14.72 3.04 5.01
C VAL A 109 -14.55 4.46 5.58
N PRO A 110 -14.36 4.64 6.90
CA PRO A 110 -13.93 5.91 7.47
C PRO A 110 -12.62 6.39 6.84
N PHE A 111 -12.61 7.62 6.34
CA PHE A 111 -11.49 8.20 5.63
C PHE A 111 -11.05 9.51 6.26
N PHE A 112 -9.76 9.62 6.57
CA PHE A 112 -9.15 10.81 7.12
C PHE A 112 -7.67 10.85 6.74
N THR A 113 -7.14 12.07 6.51
CA THR A 113 -5.76 12.28 6.03
C THR A 113 -4.83 12.86 7.09
N GLN A 114 -5.34 13.09 8.29
CA GLN A 114 -4.61 13.58 9.46
C GLN A 114 -5.03 12.80 10.69
N ASP A 115 -4.29 12.95 11.79
CA ASP A 115 -4.64 12.32 13.05
C ASP A 115 -5.97 12.87 13.56
N ILE A 116 -6.82 12.01 14.11
CA ILE A 116 -8.13 12.34 14.65
C ILE A 116 -8.22 11.90 16.10
N ASP A 117 -8.97 12.65 16.90
CA ASP A 117 -9.25 12.29 18.29
C ASP A 117 -10.26 11.14 18.39
N GLU A 118 -10.36 10.58 19.58
CA GLU A 118 -11.25 9.45 19.88
C GLU A 118 -12.72 9.79 19.63
N GLN A 119 -13.15 11.01 19.91
CA GLN A 119 -14.53 11.45 19.72
C GLN A 119 -14.87 11.51 18.23
N THR A 120 -14.01 12.09 17.43
CA THR A 120 -14.13 12.12 15.97
C THR A 120 -14.12 10.70 15.41
N ALA A 121 -13.22 9.83 15.89
CA ALA A 121 -13.13 8.45 15.44
C ALA A 121 -14.43 7.64 15.68
N ARG A 122 -15.17 7.96 16.75
CA ARG A 122 -16.45 7.31 17.06
C ARG A 122 -17.63 7.82 16.23
N THR A 123 -17.52 9.00 15.65
CA THR A 123 -18.63 9.68 14.95
C THR A 123 -18.44 9.79 13.46
N ILE A 124 -17.19 9.57 12.95
CA ILE A 124 -16.89 9.66 11.53
C ILE A 124 -17.66 8.60 10.73
N GLY A 125 -18.39 9.05 9.73
CA GLY A 125 -19.09 8.17 8.81
C GLY A 125 -18.17 7.51 7.79
N ARG A 126 -18.73 6.57 7.03
CA ARG A 126 -18.02 5.93 5.91
C ARG A 126 -17.98 6.87 4.71
N THR A 127 -16.81 7.02 4.11
CA THR A 127 -16.61 7.70 2.82
C THR A 127 -16.74 6.69 1.69
N LYS A 128 -17.31 7.13 0.58
CA LYS A 128 -17.48 6.29 -0.60
C LYS A 128 -16.13 5.80 -1.13
N GLN A 129 -16.06 4.51 -1.45
CA GLN A 129 -14.88 3.86 -2.04
C GLN A 129 -14.34 4.66 -3.23
N ALA A 130 -15.21 5.08 -4.15
CA ALA A 130 -14.81 5.85 -5.34
C ALA A 130 -14.09 7.16 -4.98
N THR A 131 -14.52 7.86 -3.91
CA THR A 131 -13.87 9.08 -3.43
C THR A 131 -12.47 8.79 -2.89
N ILE A 132 -12.32 7.70 -2.14
CA ILE A 132 -11.03 7.29 -1.59
C ILE A 132 -10.09 6.86 -2.72
N VAL A 133 -10.57 6.13 -3.71
CA VAL A 133 -9.80 5.69 -4.88
C VAL A 133 -9.30 6.89 -5.67
N GLU A 134 -10.14 7.91 -5.88
CA GLU A 134 -9.71 9.13 -6.55
C GLU A 134 -8.62 9.87 -5.77
N TRP A 135 -8.75 9.95 -4.45
CA TRP A 135 -7.71 10.50 -3.60
C TRP A 135 -6.41 9.68 -3.67
N ILE A 136 -6.49 8.34 -3.70
CA ILE A 136 -5.30 7.47 -3.87
C ILE A 136 -4.57 7.80 -5.17
N HIS A 137 -5.29 7.99 -6.28
CA HIS A 137 -4.70 8.36 -7.56
C HIS A 137 -3.94 9.68 -7.47
N GLN A 138 -4.55 10.70 -6.86
CA GLN A 138 -3.94 12.03 -6.68
C GLN A 138 -2.69 11.95 -5.79
N GLU A 139 -2.76 11.28 -4.63
CA GLU A 139 -1.63 11.07 -3.75
C GLU A 139 -0.45 10.41 -4.46
N LEU A 140 -0.72 9.34 -5.22
CA LEU A 140 0.32 8.60 -5.94
C LEU A 140 0.93 9.41 -7.09
N GLU A 141 0.17 10.25 -7.77
CA GLU A 141 0.70 11.18 -8.77
C GLU A 141 1.64 12.21 -8.15
N GLU A 142 1.22 12.86 -7.06
CA GLU A 142 2.05 13.86 -6.37
C GLU A 142 3.36 13.29 -5.84
N ILE A 143 3.31 12.15 -5.16
CA ILE A 143 4.52 11.54 -4.59
C ILE A 143 5.46 10.98 -5.65
N ALA A 144 4.96 10.59 -6.83
CA ALA A 144 5.80 10.14 -7.93
C ALA A 144 6.76 11.24 -8.43
N GLU A 145 6.38 12.52 -8.28
CA GLU A 145 7.25 13.65 -8.64
C GLU A 145 8.32 13.96 -7.56
N ILE A 146 8.14 13.45 -6.34
CA ILE A 146 9.04 13.69 -5.20
C ILE A 146 10.04 12.54 -5.04
N LEU A 147 9.57 11.31 -5.24
CA LEU A 147 10.36 10.11 -5.02
C LEU A 147 11.47 9.96 -6.08
N PRO A 148 12.67 9.50 -5.69
CA PRO A 148 13.74 9.27 -6.64
C PRO A 148 13.48 8.01 -7.49
N THR A 149 14.14 7.94 -8.66
CA THR A 149 14.20 6.70 -9.43
C THR A 149 15.09 5.67 -8.74
N LYS A 150 14.96 4.38 -9.11
CA LYS A 150 15.78 3.30 -8.53
C LYS A 150 17.29 3.51 -8.73
N GLU A 151 17.68 4.19 -9.81
CA GLU A 151 19.08 4.49 -10.14
C GLU A 151 19.70 5.57 -9.25
N ARG A 152 18.87 6.45 -8.68
CA ARG A 152 19.32 7.54 -7.78
C ARG A 152 19.49 7.09 -6.34
N TYR A 153 18.99 5.91 -5.97
CA TYR A 153 19.20 5.40 -4.61
C TYR A 153 20.61 4.86 -4.42
N ALA A 154 21.23 5.23 -3.31
CA ALA A 154 22.47 4.63 -2.85
C ALA A 154 22.27 3.13 -2.60
N ARG A 155 23.36 2.34 -2.63
CA ARG A 155 23.29 0.88 -2.42
C ARG A 155 22.61 0.51 -1.10
N ALA A 156 22.81 1.29 -0.05
CA ALA A 156 22.22 1.08 1.27
C ALA A 156 20.69 1.33 1.29
N ASP A 157 20.18 2.15 0.37
CA ASP A 157 18.75 2.50 0.26
C ASP A 157 18.00 1.67 -0.81
N ARG A 158 18.65 0.68 -1.41
CA ARG A 158 18.00 -0.20 -2.39
C ARG A 158 16.84 -0.95 -1.75
N GLY A 159 15.70 -0.96 -2.42
CA GLY A 159 14.45 -1.55 -1.92
C GLY A 159 13.49 -0.53 -1.29
N ARG A 160 13.88 0.73 -1.16
CA ARG A 160 12.94 1.80 -0.80
C ARG A 160 11.97 2.10 -1.94
N ILE A 161 10.88 2.80 -1.61
CA ILE A 161 9.83 3.17 -2.56
C ILE A 161 10.41 4.16 -3.58
N THR A 162 10.23 3.86 -4.86
CA THR A 162 10.69 4.69 -5.98
C THR A 162 9.52 5.40 -6.65
N CYS A 163 9.78 6.44 -7.44
CA CYS A 163 8.76 7.08 -8.28
C CYS A 163 8.08 6.07 -9.23
N GLY A 164 8.86 5.18 -9.84
CA GLY A 164 8.31 4.13 -10.69
C GLY A 164 7.42 3.13 -9.93
N ALA A 165 7.72 2.84 -8.65
CA ALA A 165 6.84 2.03 -7.82
C ALA A 165 5.49 2.74 -7.55
N ALA A 166 5.50 4.07 -7.36
CA ALA A 166 4.28 4.85 -7.19
C ALA A 166 3.42 4.84 -8.46
N VAL A 167 4.04 5.02 -9.63
CA VAL A 167 3.33 4.95 -10.93
C VAL A 167 2.79 3.55 -11.21
N ALA A 168 3.59 2.50 -10.94
CA ALA A 168 3.17 1.11 -11.12
C ALA A 168 2.00 0.75 -10.20
N PHE A 169 2.06 1.20 -8.94
CA PHE A 169 0.97 0.98 -8.00
C PHE A 169 -0.29 1.74 -8.41
N ASN A 170 -0.14 2.95 -8.96
CA ASN A 170 -1.26 3.72 -9.51
C ASN A 170 -1.95 3.00 -10.68
N ALA A 171 -1.16 2.37 -11.58
CA ALA A 171 -1.70 1.51 -12.63
C ALA A 171 -2.46 0.30 -12.06
N ARG A 172 -1.95 -0.32 -10.99
CA ARG A 172 -2.61 -1.45 -10.31
C ARG A 172 -3.93 -1.04 -9.65
N VAL A 173 -3.98 0.13 -9.01
CA VAL A 173 -5.23 0.68 -8.46
C VAL A 173 -6.24 0.88 -9.58
N ALA A 174 -5.86 1.53 -10.68
CA ALA A 174 -6.72 1.74 -11.84
C ALA A 174 -7.25 0.41 -12.42
N LEU A 175 -6.37 -0.59 -12.56
CA LEU A 175 -6.74 -1.93 -13.04
C LEU A 175 -7.79 -2.60 -12.14
N ASN A 176 -7.62 -2.50 -10.81
CA ASN A 176 -8.53 -3.09 -9.84
C ASN A 176 -9.96 -2.52 -9.93
N PHE A 177 -10.08 -1.25 -10.34
CA PHE A 177 -11.36 -0.56 -10.50
C PHE A 177 -11.82 -0.43 -11.96
N ASN A 178 -11.19 -1.15 -12.90
CA ASN A 178 -11.52 -1.17 -14.33
C ASN A 178 -11.40 0.20 -15.03
N ASP A 179 -10.56 1.09 -14.53
CA ASP A 179 -10.23 2.37 -15.15
C ASP A 179 -9.13 2.18 -16.21
N TRP A 180 -9.51 1.72 -17.39
CA TRP A 180 -8.61 1.37 -18.48
C TRP A 180 -7.82 2.57 -19.03
N GLU A 181 -8.39 3.76 -18.97
CA GLU A 181 -7.70 4.98 -19.41
C GLU A 181 -6.52 5.29 -18.48
N ARG A 182 -6.73 5.23 -17.17
CA ARG A 182 -5.64 5.38 -16.20
C ARG A 182 -4.64 4.24 -16.26
N VAL A 183 -5.08 3.01 -16.46
CA VAL A 183 -4.15 1.87 -16.68
C VAL A 183 -3.20 2.19 -17.84
N LYS A 184 -3.74 2.59 -18.99
CA LYS A 184 -2.94 2.95 -20.16
C LYS A 184 -1.98 4.11 -19.83
N LYS A 185 -2.51 5.21 -19.26
CA LYS A 185 -1.74 6.41 -18.90
C LYS A 185 -0.50 6.07 -18.04
N TYR A 186 -0.68 5.25 -16.99
CA TYR A 186 0.41 4.95 -16.05
C TYR A 186 1.37 3.88 -16.57
N THR A 187 0.89 2.89 -17.32
CA THR A 187 1.77 1.88 -17.93
C THR A 187 2.65 2.49 -19.03
N GLU A 188 2.12 3.39 -19.86
CA GLU A 188 2.91 4.13 -20.85
C GLU A 188 4.02 4.96 -20.20
N LYS A 189 3.74 5.61 -19.05
CA LYS A 189 4.77 6.34 -18.28
C LYS A 189 5.95 5.45 -17.87
N LEU A 190 5.70 4.17 -17.57
CA LEU A 190 6.75 3.24 -17.16
C LEU A 190 7.52 2.60 -18.33
N ILE A 191 6.84 2.39 -19.47
CA ILE A 191 7.43 1.74 -20.63
C ILE A 191 8.23 2.76 -21.46
N ASP A 192 7.66 3.93 -21.70
CA ASP A 192 8.18 4.88 -22.68
C ASP A 192 9.06 5.98 -22.08
N LYS A 193 8.97 6.21 -20.75
CA LYS A 193 9.64 7.34 -20.09
C LYS A 193 10.65 6.88 -19.06
N ALA A 194 11.92 7.20 -19.33
CA ALA A 194 13.02 6.99 -18.38
C ALA A 194 12.91 7.86 -17.10
N ASP A 195 11.99 8.83 -17.08
CA ASP A 195 11.81 9.76 -15.95
C ASP A 195 11.42 9.06 -14.64
N TYR A 196 10.71 7.93 -14.76
CA TYR A 196 10.28 7.13 -13.60
C TYR A 196 11.18 5.91 -13.34
N GLY A 197 12.29 5.79 -14.07
CA GLY A 197 13.24 4.68 -13.99
C GLY A 197 13.26 3.86 -15.28
N ARG A 198 14.34 3.10 -15.48
CA ARG A 198 14.49 2.23 -16.66
C ARG A 198 13.99 0.84 -16.34
N TYR A 199 12.91 0.45 -16.98
CA TYR A 199 12.31 -0.89 -16.86
C TYR A 199 12.32 -1.58 -18.21
N SER A 200 12.62 -2.87 -18.20
CA SER A 200 12.59 -3.73 -19.39
C SER A 200 12.14 -5.13 -19.00
N LEU A 201 11.52 -5.82 -19.92
CA LEU A 201 11.25 -7.24 -19.74
C LEU A 201 12.56 -8.02 -19.76
N HIS A 202 12.63 -9.08 -18.96
CA HIS A 202 13.76 -10.01 -19.02
C HIS A 202 13.73 -10.75 -20.38
N SER A 203 14.89 -10.93 -21.00
CA SER A 203 14.99 -11.60 -22.31
C SER A 203 14.50 -13.04 -22.31
N ASN A 204 14.63 -13.72 -21.18
CA ASN A 204 14.15 -15.09 -21.00
C ASN A 204 13.28 -15.18 -19.72
N TYR A 205 11.99 -15.44 -19.90
CA TYR A 205 11.04 -15.52 -18.79
C TYR A 205 11.40 -16.62 -17.77
N GLN A 206 11.92 -17.75 -18.23
CA GLN A 206 12.28 -18.85 -17.33
C GLN A 206 13.44 -18.49 -16.39
N GLU A 207 14.41 -17.69 -16.84
CA GLU A 207 15.57 -17.30 -16.05
C GLU A 207 15.23 -16.37 -14.87
N ILE A 208 14.04 -15.77 -14.85
CA ILE A 208 13.57 -14.96 -13.72
C ILE A 208 13.43 -15.81 -12.45
N PHE A 209 13.16 -17.09 -12.59
CA PHE A 209 12.88 -18.03 -11.50
C PHE A 209 14.08 -18.90 -11.10
N TYR A 210 15.15 -18.88 -11.87
CA TYR A 210 16.38 -19.65 -11.61
C TYR A 210 17.51 -18.70 -11.19
N LYS A 211 17.63 -18.47 -9.87
CA LYS A 211 18.82 -17.84 -9.27
C LYS A 211 19.34 -18.68 -8.12
#